data_d517947c9f039cdaa0075d601d09342b
#
_entry.id   d517947c9f039cdaa0075d601d09342b
#
_cell.length_a   1.000
_cell.length_b   1.000
_cell.length_c   1.000
_cell.angle_alpha   90.00
_cell.angle_beta   90.00
_cell.angle_gamma   90.00
#
_symmetry.space_group_name_H-M   'P 1'
#
loop_
_entity.id
_entity.type
_entity.pdbx_description
1 polymer ?
#
loop_
_entity_poly.entity_id
_entity_poly.type
_entity_poly.pdbx_seq_one_letter_code
_entity_poly.pdbx_strand_id
1 'polypeptide(L)'
;MTKNLQHVSAVGIQFSVALSALGQNATELQHALTNTENTLSQREDLIAGRSVWVGASDQTLVQAVPESLSGADSRNLRFALTALAHIETEIHAYTAQFAQQRLAVIIGTSTSGIADN
;
A
#
# COMPACT_ATOMS: atom_id res chain seq x y z
N MET A 1 4.83 -42.41 -10.95
CA MET A 1 5.26 -41.05 -11.33
C MET A 1 5.47 -40.25 -10.05
N THR A 2 6.69 -40.14 -9.57
CA THR A 2 7.05 -39.36 -8.40
C THR A 2 7.14 -37.89 -8.84
N LYS A 3 6.19 -37.05 -8.41
CA LYS A 3 6.30 -35.59 -8.56
C LYS A 3 7.54 -35.12 -7.80
N ASN A 4 8.56 -34.68 -8.52
CA ASN A 4 9.66 -33.91 -7.93
C ASN A 4 9.04 -32.65 -7.31
N LEU A 5 8.88 -32.66 -6.01
CA LEU A 5 8.61 -31.44 -5.25
C LEU A 5 9.89 -30.59 -5.37
N GLN A 6 9.85 -29.60 -6.25
CA GLN A 6 10.90 -28.58 -6.28
C GLN A 6 10.96 -27.95 -4.88
N HIS A 7 12.11 -28.07 -4.26
CA HIS A 7 12.36 -27.46 -2.96
C HIS A 7 12.37 -25.93 -3.19
N VAL A 8 11.27 -25.26 -2.84
CA VAL A 8 11.21 -23.80 -2.88
C VAL A 8 12.02 -23.29 -1.69
N SER A 9 13.08 -22.54 -1.97
CA SER A 9 13.85 -21.86 -0.92
C SER A 9 12.95 -20.90 -0.15
N ALA A 10 13.14 -20.84 1.15
CA ALA A 10 12.40 -19.88 1.99
C ALA A 10 12.68 -18.45 1.52
N VAL A 11 11.62 -17.66 1.41
CA VAL A 11 11.69 -16.23 1.08
C VAL A 11 11.30 -15.45 2.32
N GLY A 12 12.17 -14.52 2.74
CA GLY A 12 11.88 -13.64 3.87
C GLY A 12 11.14 -12.39 3.43
N ILE A 13 10.14 -11.97 4.20
CA ILE A 13 9.55 -10.64 4.09
C ILE A 13 10.40 -9.69 4.91
N GLN A 14 11.11 -8.77 4.26
CA GLN A 14 12.02 -7.84 4.92
C GLN A 14 11.31 -6.57 5.38
N PHE A 15 10.42 -6.05 4.55
CA PHE A 15 9.71 -4.82 4.81
C PHE A 15 8.24 -5.00 4.47
N SER A 16 7.40 -4.35 5.24
CA SER A 16 5.98 -4.24 4.95
C SER A 16 5.47 -2.86 5.37
N VAL A 17 4.58 -2.31 4.59
CA VAL A 17 3.90 -1.06 4.90
C VAL A 17 2.44 -1.19 4.49
N ALA A 18 1.56 -0.58 5.26
CA ALA A 18 0.15 -0.52 4.94
C ALA A 18 -0.35 0.92 5.14
N LEU A 19 -1.10 1.40 4.15
CA LEU A 19 -1.84 2.65 4.25
C LEU A 19 -3.34 2.33 4.30
N SER A 20 -4.02 2.90 5.28
CA SER A 20 -5.46 2.69 5.47
C SER A 20 -6.10 3.89 6.16
N ALA A 21 -7.41 3.88 6.30
CA ALA A 21 -8.12 4.85 7.13
C ALA A 21 -7.75 4.77 8.62
N LEU A 22 -7.17 3.65 9.07
CA LEU A 22 -6.74 3.44 10.44
C LEU A 22 -5.32 3.96 10.73
N GLY A 23 -4.51 4.23 9.71
CA GLY A 23 -3.14 4.71 9.88
C GLY A 23 -2.26 4.44 8.67
N GLN A 24 -1.03 4.95 8.76
CA GLN A 24 -0.03 4.96 7.69
C GLN A 24 1.13 3.99 7.95
N ASN A 25 1.16 3.38 9.11
CA ASN A 25 2.21 2.45 9.50
C ASN A 25 1.66 1.42 10.49
N ALA A 26 2.46 0.38 10.75
CA ALA A 26 2.06 -0.72 11.62
C ALA A 26 1.72 -0.29 13.04
N THR A 27 2.42 0.72 13.58
CA THR A 27 2.20 1.21 14.96
C THR A 27 0.85 1.93 15.07
N GLU A 28 0.54 2.82 14.14
CA GLU A 28 -0.75 3.51 14.10
C GLU A 28 -1.90 2.53 13.91
N LEU A 29 -1.74 1.60 12.98
CA LEU A 29 -2.73 0.56 12.73
C LEU A 29 -2.98 -0.30 13.97
N GLN A 30 -1.92 -0.73 14.65
CA GLN A 30 -2.03 -1.50 15.88
C GLN A 30 -2.72 -0.69 16.99
N HIS A 31 -2.37 0.58 17.13
CA HIS A 31 -2.99 1.48 18.10
C HIS A 31 -4.48 1.64 17.83
N ALA A 32 -4.87 1.95 16.59
CA ALA A 32 -6.26 2.12 16.20
C ALA A 32 -7.10 0.84 16.43
N LEU A 33 -6.56 -0.32 16.07
CA LEU A 33 -7.21 -1.62 16.30
C LEU A 33 -7.35 -1.96 17.79
N THR A 34 -6.34 -1.64 18.60
CA THR A 34 -6.36 -1.91 20.04
C THR A 34 -7.36 -1.01 20.77
N ASN A 35 -7.47 0.24 20.35
CA ASN A 35 -8.35 1.22 20.98
C ASN A 35 -9.77 1.25 20.37
N THR A 36 -10.06 0.36 19.43
CA THR A 36 -11.37 0.26 18.76
C THR A 36 -11.80 1.60 18.15
N GLU A 37 -10.85 2.31 17.55
CA GLU A 37 -11.12 3.61 16.91
C GLU A 37 -12.05 3.43 15.72
N ASN A 38 -13.09 4.27 15.65
CA ASN A 38 -13.96 4.30 14.50
C ASN A 38 -13.45 5.37 13.50
N THR A 39 -12.89 4.91 12.40
CA THR A 39 -12.37 5.77 11.33
C THR A 39 -13.31 5.84 10.12
N LEU A 40 -14.52 5.29 10.25
CA LEU A 40 -15.52 5.41 9.22
C LEU A 40 -16.19 6.79 9.27
N SER A 41 -16.31 7.41 8.13
CA SER A 41 -17.05 8.66 7.93
C SER A 41 -18.26 8.44 7.04
N GLN A 42 -19.34 9.16 7.32
CA GLN A 42 -20.53 9.11 6.49
C GLN A 42 -20.38 10.07 5.31
N ARG A 43 -20.63 9.58 4.11
CA ARG A 43 -20.53 10.33 2.87
C ARG A 43 -21.83 10.24 2.08
N GLU A 44 -22.27 11.36 1.51
CA GLU A 44 -23.48 11.47 0.72
C GLU A 44 -23.21 11.83 -0.76
N ASP A 45 -21.96 12.12 -1.04
CA ASP A 45 -21.47 12.54 -2.36
C ASP A 45 -21.05 11.38 -3.27
N LEU A 46 -20.89 10.17 -2.72
CA LEU A 46 -20.37 9.03 -3.48
C LEU A 46 -21.45 8.29 -4.27
N ILE A 47 -22.66 8.25 -3.74
CA ILE A 47 -23.81 7.60 -4.41
C ILE A 47 -25.00 8.54 -4.31
N ALA A 48 -25.54 8.96 -5.44
CA ALA A 48 -26.68 9.86 -5.48
C ALA A 48 -27.86 9.31 -4.65
N GLY A 49 -28.35 10.13 -3.71
CA GLY A 49 -29.50 9.83 -2.87
C GLY A 49 -29.25 8.75 -1.79
N ARG A 50 -27.97 8.42 -1.51
CA ARG A 50 -27.62 7.46 -0.46
C ARG A 50 -26.50 7.99 0.40
N SER A 51 -26.63 7.79 1.71
CA SER A 51 -25.54 7.97 2.66
C SER A 51 -24.85 6.63 2.89
N VAL A 52 -23.52 6.62 2.75
CA VAL A 52 -22.69 5.41 2.89
C VAL A 52 -21.56 5.66 3.88
N TRP A 53 -21.20 4.63 4.63
CA TRP A 53 -20.04 4.67 5.52
C TRP A 53 -18.80 4.22 4.78
N VAL A 54 -17.75 5.03 4.84
CA VAL A 54 -16.47 4.76 4.15
C VAL A 54 -15.30 4.98 5.09
N GLY A 55 -14.27 4.17 4.95
CA GLY A 55 -12.96 4.42 5.52
C GLY A 55 -12.19 5.37 4.61
N ALA A 56 -12.39 6.67 4.79
CA ALA A 56 -11.65 7.66 4.05
C ALA A 56 -10.22 7.76 4.58
N SER A 57 -9.24 7.77 3.69
CA SER A 57 -7.87 8.10 4.04
C SER A 57 -7.63 9.57 3.74
N ASP A 58 -7.42 10.35 4.80
CA ASP A 58 -7.10 11.78 4.73
C ASP A 58 -5.59 12.03 4.53
N GLN A 59 -4.85 11.00 4.17
CA GLN A 59 -3.41 11.08 4.02
C GLN A 59 -3.02 12.00 2.87
N THR A 60 -1.99 12.79 3.12
CA THR A 60 -1.34 13.57 2.06
C THR A 60 -0.55 12.61 1.17
N LEU A 61 -1.06 12.36 -0.02
CA LEU A 61 -0.37 11.55 -1.02
C LEU A 61 0.80 12.34 -1.64
N VAL A 62 1.80 11.62 -2.13
CA VAL A 62 2.89 12.25 -2.89
C VAL A 62 2.32 13.07 -4.05
N GLN A 63 2.83 14.30 -4.18
CA GLN A 63 2.38 15.23 -5.21
C GLN A 63 3.11 15.03 -6.53
N ALA A 64 4.41 14.71 -6.46
CA ALA A 64 5.23 14.51 -7.64
C ALA A 64 5.31 13.01 -7.98
N VAL A 65 4.81 12.65 -9.15
CA VAL A 65 5.00 11.32 -9.74
C VAL A 65 6.27 11.38 -10.59
N PRO A 66 7.17 10.39 -10.47
CA PRO A 66 8.35 10.32 -11.33
C PRO A 66 7.97 10.38 -12.81
N GLU A 67 8.77 11.08 -13.62
CA GLU A 67 8.48 11.26 -15.06
C GLU A 67 8.31 9.93 -15.80
N SER A 68 9.09 8.92 -15.42
CA SER A 68 8.97 7.56 -15.96
C SER A 68 7.62 6.88 -15.70
N LEU A 69 6.84 7.38 -14.75
CA LEU A 69 5.52 6.87 -14.37
C LEU A 69 4.39 7.85 -14.67
N SER A 70 4.69 8.99 -15.30
CA SER A 70 3.70 10.05 -15.55
C SER A 70 2.48 9.58 -16.37
N GLY A 71 2.68 8.64 -17.28
CA GLY A 71 1.60 8.05 -18.08
C GLY A 71 0.67 7.12 -17.29
N ALA A 72 1.00 6.77 -16.05
CA ALA A 72 0.20 5.93 -15.15
C ALA A 72 -0.22 6.71 -13.89
N ASP A 73 -0.15 8.05 -13.93
CA ASP A 73 -0.53 8.87 -12.77
C ASP A 73 -1.99 8.66 -12.42
N SER A 74 -2.19 8.07 -11.24
CA SER A 74 -3.50 7.77 -10.69
C SER A 74 -3.45 7.89 -9.16
N ARG A 75 -4.61 7.99 -8.53
CA ARG A 75 -4.70 7.99 -7.08
C ARG A 75 -4.04 6.73 -6.48
N ASN A 76 -4.22 5.57 -7.10
CA ASN A 76 -3.62 4.31 -6.66
C ASN A 76 -2.09 4.33 -6.75
N LEU A 77 -1.53 4.85 -7.84
CA LEU A 77 -0.09 5.02 -7.98
C LEU A 77 0.45 5.94 -6.86
N ARG A 78 -0.24 7.04 -6.59
CA ARG A 78 0.16 7.97 -5.52
C ARG A 78 0.10 7.33 -4.14
N PHE A 79 -0.89 6.46 -3.86
CA PHE A 79 -0.91 5.64 -2.64
C PHE A 79 0.29 4.70 -2.56
N ALA A 80 0.60 3.99 -3.64
CA ALA A 80 1.75 3.08 -3.69
C ALA A 80 3.08 3.83 -3.47
N LEU A 81 3.26 4.97 -4.11
CA LEU A 81 4.46 5.81 -3.92
C LEU A 81 4.56 6.36 -2.49
N THR A 82 3.43 6.76 -1.90
CA THR A 82 3.40 7.20 -0.49
C THR A 82 3.79 6.05 0.44
N ALA A 83 3.25 4.85 0.21
CA ALA A 83 3.63 3.67 0.99
C ALA A 83 5.14 3.36 0.86
N LEU A 84 5.67 3.39 -0.35
CA LEU A 84 7.10 3.17 -0.59
C LEU A 84 7.98 4.20 0.10
N ALA A 85 7.58 5.46 0.13
CA ALA A 85 8.33 6.53 0.80
C ALA A 85 8.51 6.26 2.31
N HIS A 86 7.60 5.55 2.95
CA HIS A 86 7.72 5.19 4.37
C HIS A 86 8.84 4.17 4.66
N ILE A 87 9.23 3.38 3.66
CA ILE A 87 10.25 2.31 3.80
C ILE A 87 11.42 2.47 2.83
N GLU A 88 11.52 3.61 2.17
CA GLU A 88 12.53 3.88 1.15
C GLU A 88 13.96 3.77 1.70
N THR A 89 14.20 4.34 2.86
CA THR A 89 15.51 4.32 3.51
C THR A 89 15.96 2.88 3.82
N GLU A 90 15.05 2.07 4.36
CA GLU A 90 15.32 0.68 4.68
C GLU A 90 15.56 -0.16 3.41
N ILE A 91 14.78 0.09 2.34
CA ILE A 91 14.99 -0.56 1.05
C ILE A 91 16.37 -0.22 0.50
N HIS A 92 16.77 1.04 0.52
CA HIS A 92 18.08 1.45 0.04
C HIS A 92 19.21 0.82 0.85
N ALA A 93 19.13 0.83 2.17
CA ALA A 93 20.11 0.20 3.03
C ALA A 93 20.24 -1.31 2.79
N TYR A 94 19.12 -1.98 2.52
CA TYR A 94 19.09 -3.41 2.23
C TYR A 94 19.65 -3.72 0.85
N THR A 95 19.22 -3.00 -0.18
CA THR A 95 19.66 -3.22 -1.56
C THR A 95 21.12 -2.89 -1.79
N ALA A 96 21.71 -2.02 -0.96
CA ALA A 96 23.15 -1.79 -0.98
C ALA A 96 23.98 -3.03 -0.62
N GLN A 97 23.39 -3.99 0.11
CA GLN A 97 24.05 -5.21 0.56
C GLN A 97 23.79 -6.42 -0.37
N PHE A 98 22.76 -6.35 -1.21
CA PHE A 98 22.30 -7.47 -2.02
C PHE A 98 22.08 -7.05 -3.47
N ALA A 99 22.30 -7.98 -4.40
CA ALA A 99 21.96 -7.73 -5.80
C ALA A 99 20.46 -7.47 -5.98
N GLN A 100 20.09 -6.46 -6.76
CA GLN A 100 18.70 -6.07 -7.01
C GLN A 100 17.81 -7.20 -7.54
N GLN A 101 18.40 -8.15 -8.27
CA GLN A 101 17.68 -9.32 -8.81
C GLN A 101 17.13 -10.27 -7.72
N ARG A 102 17.48 -10.05 -6.47
CA ARG A 102 17.00 -10.86 -5.33
C ARG A 102 15.86 -10.20 -4.55
N LEU A 103 15.40 -9.04 -5.00
CA LEU A 103 14.29 -8.31 -4.38
C LEU A 103 13.01 -8.51 -5.20
N ALA A 104 11.94 -8.90 -4.54
CA ALA A 104 10.59 -8.90 -5.09
C ALA A 104 9.73 -7.89 -4.35
N VAL A 105 8.87 -7.19 -5.07
CA VAL A 105 7.89 -6.26 -4.52
C VAL A 105 6.51 -6.82 -4.76
N ILE A 106 5.68 -6.86 -3.71
CA ILE A 106 4.29 -7.29 -3.78
C ILE A 106 3.43 -6.12 -3.34
N ILE A 107 2.53 -5.67 -4.21
CA ILE A 107 1.58 -4.60 -3.93
C ILE A 107 0.18 -5.18 -3.95
N GLY A 108 -0.55 -5.02 -2.84
CA GLY A 108 -1.96 -5.38 -2.73
C GLY A 108 -2.83 -4.12 -2.68
N THR A 109 -3.91 -4.10 -3.44
CA THR A 109 -4.92 -3.04 -3.40
C THR A 109 -6.32 -3.64 -3.53
N SER A 110 -7.32 -3.05 -2.87
CA SER A 110 -8.68 -3.58 -2.89
C SER A 110 -9.43 -3.27 -4.19
N THR A 111 -9.17 -2.10 -4.78
CA THR A 111 -9.85 -1.64 -6.01
C THR A 111 -8.89 -0.77 -6.81
N SER A 112 -8.24 -1.35 -7.80
CA SER A 112 -7.26 -0.64 -8.61
C SER A 112 -7.95 0.07 -9.78
N GLY A 113 -7.80 1.39 -9.87
CA GLY A 113 -8.14 2.18 -11.07
C GLY A 113 -9.63 2.36 -11.40
N ILE A 114 -10.57 1.97 -10.53
CA ILE A 114 -12.01 2.12 -10.82
C ILE A 114 -12.44 3.59 -10.88
N ALA A 115 -11.75 4.46 -10.16
CA ALA A 115 -12.08 5.89 -10.14
C ALA A 115 -11.41 6.70 -11.26
N ASP A 116 -10.50 6.08 -12.01
CA ASP A 116 -9.69 6.75 -13.04
C ASP A 116 -10.22 6.49 -14.46
N ASN A 117 -11.39 5.84 -14.59
CA ASN A 117 -12.07 5.56 -15.87
C ASN A 117 -13.25 6.53 -16.10
#